data_adfcbb82d4934bc1fa7ba458d32f48d6
#
_entry.id   adfcbb82d4934bc1fa7ba458d32f48d6
#
_cell.length_a   1.000
_cell.length_b   1.000
_cell.length_c   1.000
_cell.angle_alpha   90.00
_cell.angle_beta   90.00
_cell.angle_gamma   90.00
#
_symmetry.space_group_name_H-M   'P 1'
#
loop_
_entity.id
_entity.type
_entity.pdbx_description
1 polymer ?
#
loop_
_entity_poly.entity_id
_entity_poly.type
_entity_poly.pdbx_seq_one_letter_code
_entity_poly.pdbx_strand_id
1 'polypeptide(L)'
;MSDKKAQHGVSLKKEWLACRFQEGLVFKKLDANGKVFIEYLPAENAWVPVDAPNYTFINCFWVSGSYKGQGYGAHLLQECIRDSEGKAGIVAVSSHKKRPYLSEKSYYVKHGFEVCDTAPPYFELLVKRFDPDAPLPRFKESAKQQTVADGNGLVVLYTDQCPFTDHYTGDELDAIEQAYGIPVKRVKLTTKEQAQNAPSAFTTYSAFYNGRFVTHEILTKAKFDKLWNTLGESQG
;
A
#
# COMPACT_ATOMS: atom_id res chain seq x y z
N MET A 1 0.11 17.77 9.08
CA MET A 1 -0.17 16.65 10.02
C MET A 1 0.17 17.14 11.41
N SER A 2 -0.82 17.22 12.30
CA SER A 2 -0.66 17.77 13.66
C SER A 2 -0.27 16.71 14.72
N ASP A 3 -0.06 15.47 14.29
CA ASP A 3 0.30 14.39 15.21
C ASP A 3 1.81 14.43 15.48
N LYS A 4 2.18 14.87 16.69
CA LYS A 4 3.59 14.92 17.13
C LYS A 4 4.29 13.58 17.02
N LYS A 5 3.55 12.47 17.15
CA LYS A 5 4.05 11.11 17.03
C LYS A 5 4.48 10.72 15.60
N ALA A 6 3.97 11.40 14.59
CA ALA A 6 4.29 11.11 13.19
C ALA A 6 5.35 12.06 12.58
N GLN A 7 5.95 12.97 13.36
CA GLN A 7 6.88 13.97 12.81
C GLN A 7 8.11 13.35 12.17
N HIS A 8 8.71 12.36 12.81
CA HIS A 8 9.86 11.62 12.26
C HIS A 8 9.47 10.89 10.99
N GLY A 9 8.36 10.16 11.00
CA GLY A 9 7.86 9.48 9.80
C GLY A 9 7.48 10.42 8.65
N VAL A 10 7.11 11.68 8.95
CA VAL A 10 6.92 12.71 7.90
C VAL A 10 8.25 13.09 7.25
N SER A 11 9.34 13.20 8.00
CA SER A 11 10.67 13.44 7.43
C SER A 11 11.11 12.28 6.53
N LEU A 12 10.98 11.04 7.01
CA LEU A 12 11.28 9.83 6.22
C LEU A 12 10.46 9.77 4.93
N LYS A 13 9.15 10.07 5.00
CA LYS A 13 8.30 10.14 3.80
C LYS A 13 8.77 11.23 2.83
N LYS A 14 9.21 12.40 3.31
CA LYS A 14 9.74 13.46 2.45
C LYS A 14 11.02 13.05 1.75
N GLU A 15 11.94 12.41 2.46
CA GLU A 15 13.17 11.86 1.90
C GLU A 15 12.87 10.78 0.86
N TRP A 16 11.96 9.87 1.19
CA TRP A 16 11.48 8.86 0.24
C TRP A 16 10.90 9.49 -1.03
N LEU A 17 10.03 10.49 -0.91
CA LEU A 17 9.44 11.23 -2.04
C LEU A 17 10.52 11.94 -2.87
N ALA A 18 11.52 12.59 -2.23
CA ALA A 18 12.59 13.29 -2.94
C ALA A 18 13.34 12.36 -3.90
N CYS A 19 13.64 11.13 -3.46
CA CYS A 19 14.22 10.12 -4.33
C CYS A 19 13.27 9.67 -5.44
N ARG A 20 12.00 9.47 -5.12
CA ARG A 20 10.99 8.98 -6.10
C ARG A 20 10.62 10.01 -7.15
N PHE A 21 10.73 11.31 -6.86
CA PHE A 21 10.55 12.37 -7.88
C PHE A 21 11.55 12.21 -9.03
N GLN A 22 12.76 11.76 -8.77
CA GLN A 22 13.77 11.47 -9.81
C GLN A 22 13.39 10.24 -10.67
N GLU A 23 12.50 9.38 -10.16
CA GLU A 23 11.99 8.20 -10.85
C GLU A 23 10.64 8.45 -11.54
N GLY A 24 10.19 9.71 -11.58
CA GLY A 24 8.94 10.12 -12.24
C GLY A 24 7.70 10.07 -11.35
N LEU A 25 7.85 10.01 -10.02
CA LEU A 25 6.71 10.16 -9.13
C LEU A 25 6.12 11.56 -9.23
N VAL A 26 4.81 11.64 -9.32
CA VAL A 26 4.03 12.87 -9.26
C VAL A 26 3.21 12.88 -7.98
N PHE A 27 3.23 14.00 -7.26
CA PHE A 27 2.42 14.25 -6.08
C PHE A 27 1.55 15.48 -6.32
N LYS A 28 0.27 15.28 -6.53
CA LYS A 28 -0.71 16.38 -6.66
C LYS A 28 -1.57 16.47 -5.41
N LYS A 29 -1.66 17.65 -4.83
CA LYS A 29 -2.50 17.91 -3.65
C LYS A 29 -3.33 19.17 -3.82
N LEU A 30 -4.48 19.20 -3.16
CA LEU A 30 -5.25 20.43 -2.97
C LEU A 30 -4.55 21.31 -1.92
N ASP A 31 -4.47 22.61 -2.17
CA ASP A 31 -4.01 23.57 -1.14
C ASP A 31 -5.14 23.82 -0.13
N ALA A 32 -5.17 22.99 0.89
CA ALA A 32 -6.20 22.99 1.94
C ALA A 32 -5.65 22.40 3.23
N ASN A 33 -6.32 22.73 4.34
CA ASN A 33 -6.02 22.18 5.68
C ASN A 33 -6.57 20.74 5.82
N GLY A 34 -6.18 19.84 4.89
CA GLY A 34 -6.63 18.46 4.88
C GLY A 34 -5.81 17.61 3.95
N LYS A 35 -5.97 16.28 4.09
CA LYS A 35 -5.31 15.33 3.21
C LYS A 35 -6.19 15.10 1.98
N VAL A 36 -5.91 15.83 0.91
CA VAL A 36 -6.56 15.68 -0.40
C VAL A 36 -5.45 15.65 -1.45
N PHE A 37 -5.05 14.45 -1.85
CA PHE A 37 -3.91 14.27 -2.75
C PHE A 37 -3.97 12.93 -3.49
N ILE A 38 -3.20 12.85 -4.56
CA ILE A 38 -2.88 11.63 -5.30
C ILE A 38 -1.37 11.56 -5.55
N GLU A 39 -0.80 10.36 -5.39
CA GLU A 39 0.57 10.03 -5.74
C GLU A 39 0.53 8.96 -6.84
N TYR A 40 1.27 9.13 -7.92
CA TYR A 40 1.42 8.14 -8.98
C TYR A 40 2.79 8.24 -9.65
N LEU A 41 3.22 7.17 -10.30
CA LEU A 41 4.51 7.07 -10.94
C LEU A 41 4.46 6.02 -12.06
N PRO A 42 5.48 5.95 -12.96
CA PRO A 42 5.60 4.82 -13.88
C PRO A 42 5.59 3.49 -13.11
N ALA A 43 4.77 2.53 -13.54
CA ALA A 43 4.57 1.27 -12.83
C ALA A 43 5.87 0.47 -12.67
N GLU A 44 6.82 0.62 -13.60
CA GLU A 44 8.16 0.03 -13.54
C GLU A 44 8.97 0.52 -12.33
N ASN A 45 8.63 1.70 -11.81
CA ASN A 45 9.28 2.31 -10.66
C ASN A 45 8.44 2.17 -9.38
N ALA A 46 7.27 1.56 -9.44
CA ALA A 46 6.43 1.34 -8.28
C ALA A 46 7.08 0.37 -7.27
N TRP A 47 6.90 0.66 -6.00
CA TRP A 47 7.43 -0.14 -4.89
C TRP A 47 6.41 -1.22 -4.46
N VAL A 48 5.90 -1.95 -5.44
CA VAL A 48 4.94 -3.04 -5.26
C VAL A 48 5.24 -4.17 -6.24
N PRO A 49 4.92 -5.42 -5.91
CA PRO A 49 5.17 -6.57 -6.78
C PRO A 49 4.11 -6.67 -7.89
N VAL A 50 4.14 -5.71 -8.82
CA VAL A 50 3.25 -5.63 -9.98
C VAL A 50 4.10 -5.64 -11.26
N ASP A 51 3.63 -6.35 -12.28
CA ASP A 51 4.15 -6.33 -13.64
C ASP A 51 3.14 -5.59 -14.52
N ALA A 52 3.48 -4.35 -14.88
CA ALA A 52 2.61 -3.44 -15.63
C ALA A 52 3.43 -2.51 -16.54
N PRO A 53 4.12 -3.05 -17.57
CA PRO A 53 4.99 -2.26 -18.42
C PRO A 53 4.19 -1.20 -19.19
N ASN A 54 4.71 0.03 -19.18
CA ASN A 54 4.10 1.20 -19.80
C ASN A 54 2.76 1.64 -19.19
N TYR A 55 2.49 1.30 -17.90
CA TYR A 55 1.35 1.83 -17.16
C TYR A 55 1.79 2.89 -16.15
N THR A 56 0.83 3.70 -15.69
CA THR A 56 0.97 4.55 -14.51
C THR A 56 0.42 3.80 -13.29
N PHE A 57 1.17 3.74 -12.20
CA PHE A 57 0.72 3.14 -10.93
C PHE A 57 0.28 4.23 -9.95
N ILE A 58 -0.96 4.14 -9.44
CA ILE A 58 -1.44 5.01 -8.35
C ILE A 58 -0.90 4.44 -7.03
N ASN A 59 0.09 5.15 -6.45
CA ASN A 59 0.76 4.75 -5.22
C ASN A 59 -0.06 5.07 -3.96
N CYS A 60 -0.68 6.26 -3.91
CA CYS A 60 -1.54 6.66 -2.81
C CYS A 60 -2.60 7.64 -3.30
N PHE A 61 -3.82 7.48 -2.80
CA PHE A 61 -4.94 8.35 -3.14
C PHE A 61 -5.80 8.59 -1.90
N TRP A 62 -5.88 9.84 -1.46
CA TRP A 62 -6.57 10.19 -0.23
C TRP A 62 -7.42 11.46 -0.37
N VAL A 63 -8.67 11.36 0.05
CA VAL A 63 -9.57 12.50 0.24
C VAL A 63 -10.12 12.42 1.66
N SER A 64 -9.69 13.33 2.55
CA SER A 64 -10.11 13.34 3.95
C SER A 64 -11.58 13.75 4.13
N GLY A 65 -12.19 13.34 5.24
CA GLY A 65 -13.62 13.34 5.53
C GLY A 65 -14.39 14.59 5.09
N SER A 66 -14.00 15.78 5.54
CA SER A 66 -14.68 17.04 5.20
C SER A 66 -14.63 17.44 3.72
N TYR A 67 -13.73 16.84 2.94
CA TYR A 67 -13.58 17.11 1.51
C TYR A 67 -14.24 16.05 0.62
N LYS A 68 -14.82 15.00 1.21
CA LYS A 68 -15.55 13.97 0.45
C LYS A 68 -16.83 14.52 -0.15
N GLY A 69 -17.23 14.01 -1.29
CA GLY A 69 -18.47 14.41 -1.97
C GLY A 69 -18.39 15.74 -2.73
N GLN A 70 -17.26 16.45 -2.68
CA GLN A 70 -17.07 17.76 -3.32
C GLN A 70 -16.38 17.71 -4.69
N GLY A 71 -16.22 16.52 -5.27
CA GLY A 71 -15.61 16.36 -6.59
C GLY A 71 -14.07 16.33 -6.62
N TYR A 72 -13.38 16.65 -5.53
CA TYR A 72 -11.91 16.72 -5.50
C TYR A 72 -11.21 15.41 -5.86
N GLY A 73 -11.77 14.27 -5.44
CA GLY A 73 -11.23 12.97 -5.85
C GLY A 73 -11.30 12.76 -7.36
N ALA A 74 -12.44 13.07 -7.97
CA ALA A 74 -12.62 12.95 -9.43
C ALA A 74 -11.64 13.88 -10.16
N HIS A 75 -11.45 15.12 -9.67
CA HIS A 75 -10.49 16.05 -10.25
C HIS A 75 -9.05 15.52 -10.18
N LEU A 76 -8.60 15.03 -9.01
CA LEU A 76 -7.26 14.45 -8.86
C LEU A 76 -7.05 13.22 -9.75
N LEU A 77 -8.05 12.35 -9.87
CA LEU A 77 -7.97 11.19 -10.75
C LEU A 77 -7.92 11.60 -12.22
N GLN A 78 -8.68 12.63 -12.61
CA GLN A 78 -8.65 13.18 -13.97
C GLN A 78 -7.27 13.77 -14.32
N GLU A 79 -6.62 14.43 -13.35
CA GLU A 79 -5.24 14.90 -13.49
C GLU A 79 -4.25 13.73 -13.73
N CYS A 80 -4.41 12.64 -12.99
CA CYS A 80 -3.61 11.42 -13.19
C CYS A 80 -3.86 10.83 -14.60
N ILE A 81 -5.11 10.78 -15.04
CA ILE A 81 -5.48 10.30 -16.38
C ILE A 81 -4.79 11.15 -17.46
N ARG A 82 -4.86 12.46 -17.35
CA ARG A 82 -4.23 13.39 -18.30
C ARG A 82 -2.70 13.22 -18.35
N ASP A 83 -2.06 13.13 -17.19
CA ASP A 83 -0.61 12.96 -17.10
C ASP A 83 -0.15 11.56 -17.55
N SER A 84 -1.08 10.63 -17.74
CA SER A 84 -0.84 9.28 -18.26
C SER A 84 -1.11 9.15 -19.77
N GLU A 85 -1.31 10.25 -20.49
CA GLU A 85 -1.44 10.23 -21.96
C GLU A 85 -0.19 9.58 -22.59
N GLY A 86 -0.41 8.71 -23.59
CA GLY A 86 0.66 7.92 -24.22
C GLY A 86 1.11 6.68 -23.45
N LYS A 87 0.56 6.43 -22.25
CA LYS A 87 0.72 5.17 -21.53
C LYS A 87 -0.33 4.15 -21.94
N ALA A 88 -0.09 2.88 -21.63
CA ALA A 88 -1.06 1.80 -21.87
C ALA A 88 -2.29 1.90 -20.98
N GLY A 89 -2.18 2.60 -19.85
CA GLY A 89 -3.27 2.81 -18.91
C GLY A 89 -2.78 3.15 -17.49
N ILE A 90 -3.68 2.98 -16.53
CA ILE A 90 -3.42 3.25 -15.11
C ILE A 90 -3.77 2.01 -14.31
N VAL A 91 -2.96 1.68 -13.31
CA VAL A 91 -3.19 0.57 -12.38
C VAL A 91 -3.19 1.04 -10.93
N ALA A 92 -3.94 0.32 -10.09
CA ALA A 92 -3.99 0.56 -8.64
C ALA A 92 -4.25 -0.75 -7.89
N VAL A 93 -3.68 -0.88 -6.69
CA VAL A 93 -4.02 -1.98 -5.78
C VAL A 93 -5.23 -1.60 -4.92
N SER A 94 -6.17 -2.51 -4.84
CA SER A 94 -7.37 -2.41 -4.01
C SER A 94 -7.68 -3.75 -3.35
N SER A 95 -8.91 -3.94 -2.88
CA SER A 95 -9.38 -5.19 -2.31
C SER A 95 -10.85 -5.44 -2.65
N HIS A 96 -11.27 -6.71 -2.64
CA HIS A 96 -12.65 -7.10 -2.96
C HIS A 96 -13.71 -6.51 -2.02
N LYS A 97 -13.33 -6.21 -0.77
CA LYS A 97 -14.14 -5.48 0.22
C LYS A 97 -13.35 -4.29 0.74
N LYS A 98 -14.04 -3.24 1.17
CA LYS A 98 -13.41 -2.07 1.79
C LYS A 98 -12.51 -2.47 2.94
N ARG A 99 -11.25 -2.01 2.90
CA ARG A 99 -10.25 -2.23 3.93
C ARG A 99 -9.50 -0.94 4.25
N PRO A 100 -9.03 -0.77 5.49
CA PRO A 100 -8.15 0.34 5.83
C PRO A 100 -6.91 0.39 4.94
N TYR A 101 -6.40 1.59 4.69
CA TYR A 101 -5.19 1.87 3.90
C TYR A 101 -5.27 1.56 2.40
N LEU A 102 -6.33 0.92 1.92
CA LEU A 102 -6.58 0.70 0.49
C LEU A 102 -7.71 1.62 0.02
N SER A 103 -7.57 2.14 -1.19
CA SER A 103 -8.65 2.88 -1.84
C SER A 103 -9.79 1.95 -2.23
N GLU A 104 -11.02 2.41 -2.08
CA GLU A 104 -12.20 1.57 -2.33
C GLU A 104 -12.32 1.21 -3.82
N LYS A 105 -12.47 -0.08 -4.13
CA LYS A 105 -12.70 -0.62 -5.47
C LYS A 105 -13.88 0.07 -6.17
N SER A 106 -15.00 0.26 -5.45
CA SER A 106 -16.21 0.89 -6.01
C SER A 106 -15.95 2.29 -6.57
N TYR A 107 -15.03 3.04 -5.96
CA TYR A 107 -14.63 4.34 -6.47
C TYR A 107 -13.95 4.22 -7.82
N TYR A 108 -12.97 3.33 -7.95
CA TYR A 108 -12.24 3.10 -9.21
C TYR A 108 -13.16 2.55 -10.32
N VAL A 109 -14.01 1.57 -10.00
CA VAL A 109 -14.97 0.98 -10.96
C VAL A 109 -15.90 2.05 -11.53
N LYS A 110 -16.41 2.98 -10.69
CA LYS A 110 -17.22 4.12 -11.14
C LYS A 110 -16.48 5.01 -12.15
N HIS A 111 -15.13 5.01 -12.13
CA HIS A 111 -14.30 5.79 -13.05
C HIS A 111 -13.70 4.95 -14.19
N GLY A 112 -14.27 3.78 -14.45
CA GLY A 112 -13.94 2.93 -15.60
C GLY A 112 -12.71 2.05 -15.39
N PHE A 113 -12.37 1.71 -14.15
CA PHE A 113 -11.41 0.66 -13.84
C PHE A 113 -12.11 -0.69 -13.75
N GLU A 114 -11.39 -1.74 -14.08
CA GLU A 114 -11.80 -3.13 -13.95
C GLU A 114 -10.74 -3.95 -13.21
N VAL A 115 -11.11 -5.10 -12.66
CA VAL A 115 -10.16 -6.04 -12.04
C VAL A 115 -9.45 -6.80 -13.15
N CYS A 116 -8.11 -6.77 -13.17
CA CYS A 116 -7.30 -7.52 -14.12
C CYS A 116 -6.55 -8.70 -13.50
N ASP A 117 -6.24 -8.67 -12.20
CA ASP A 117 -5.60 -9.79 -11.49
C ASP A 117 -5.94 -9.74 -9.99
N THR A 118 -5.65 -10.85 -9.29
CA THR A 118 -5.87 -10.98 -7.85
C THR A 118 -4.66 -11.59 -7.16
N ALA A 119 -4.47 -11.22 -5.88
CA ALA A 119 -3.50 -11.86 -5.00
C ALA A 119 -4.15 -12.17 -3.64
N PRO A 120 -3.87 -13.35 -3.05
CA PRO A 120 -4.41 -13.71 -1.75
C PRO A 120 -4.06 -12.67 -0.67
N PRO A 121 -4.82 -12.61 0.43
CA PRO A 121 -6.12 -13.26 0.62
C PRO A 121 -7.28 -12.41 0.06
N TYR A 122 -7.04 -11.18 -0.40
CA TYR A 122 -8.11 -10.25 -0.77
C TYR A 122 -7.68 -9.11 -1.70
N PHE A 123 -6.44 -9.07 -2.14
CA PHE A 123 -5.96 -8.00 -3.01
C PHE A 123 -6.48 -8.15 -4.44
N GLU A 124 -6.81 -7.03 -5.05
CA GLU A 124 -7.21 -6.93 -6.44
C GLU A 124 -6.35 -5.88 -7.13
N LEU A 125 -5.85 -6.19 -8.30
CA LEU A 125 -5.22 -5.24 -9.19
C LEU A 125 -6.28 -4.68 -10.12
N LEU A 126 -6.45 -3.37 -10.08
CA LEU A 126 -7.40 -2.64 -10.90
C LEU A 126 -6.67 -1.97 -12.05
N VAL A 127 -7.26 -1.97 -13.23
CA VAL A 127 -6.71 -1.33 -14.43
C VAL A 127 -7.76 -0.46 -15.11
N LYS A 128 -7.34 0.73 -15.56
CA LYS A 128 -8.03 1.52 -16.58
C LYS A 128 -7.15 1.54 -17.82
N ARG A 129 -7.56 0.81 -18.85
CA ARG A 129 -6.78 0.68 -20.10
C ARG A 129 -7.06 1.86 -21.02
N PHE A 130 -6.01 2.34 -21.68
CA PHE A 130 -6.07 3.29 -22.79
C PHE A 130 -5.75 2.62 -24.11
N ASP A 131 -4.83 1.65 -24.07
CA ASP A 131 -4.44 0.80 -25.19
C ASP A 131 -5.03 -0.62 -25.00
N PRO A 132 -6.00 -1.05 -25.82
CA PRO A 132 -6.58 -2.38 -25.73
C PRO A 132 -5.61 -3.50 -26.13
N ASP A 133 -4.55 -3.20 -26.86
CA ASP A 133 -3.58 -4.18 -27.32
C ASP A 133 -2.41 -4.37 -26.34
N ALA A 134 -2.26 -3.47 -25.37
CA ALA A 134 -1.23 -3.58 -24.36
C ALA A 134 -1.44 -4.80 -23.45
N PRO A 135 -0.36 -5.47 -22.99
CA PRO A 135 -0.46 -6.56 -22.02
C PRO A 135 -1.23 -6.17 -20.77
N LEU A 136 -2.11 -7.06 -20.29
CA LEU A 136 -2.81 -6.83 -19.02
C LEU A 136 -1.83 -6.83 -17.86
N PRO A 137 -1.93 -5.86 -16.94
CA PRO A 137 -1.15 -5.86 -15.72
C PRO A 137 -1.46 -7.07 -14.83
N ARG A 138 -0.45 -7.52 -14.09
CA ARG A 138 -0.60 -8.65 -13.16
C ARG A 138 0.25 -8.47 -11.92
N PHE A 139 -0.14 -9.11 -10.83
CA PHE A 139 0.75 -9.29 -9.69
C PHE A 139 1.90 -10.22 -10.05
N LYS A 140 3.08 -9.93 -9.55
CA LYS A 140 4.18 -10.90 -9.60
C LYS A 140 3.87 -12.10 -8.71
N GLU A 141 4.44 -13.26 -9.03
CA GLU A 141 4.21 -14.48 -8.26
C GLU A 141 4.63 -14.36 -6.78
N SER A 142 5.64 -13.52 -6.48
CA SER A 142 6.02 -13.20 -5.11
C SER A 142 4.86 -12.66 -4.28
N ALA A 143 4.04 -11.76 -4.83
CA ALA A 143 2.86 -11.20 -4.15
C ALA A 143 1.81 -12.24 -3.78
N LYS A 144 1.77 -13.36 -4.53
CA LYS A 144 0.79 -14.44 -4.35
C LYS A 144 1.23 -15.49 -3.32
N GLN A 145 2.52 -15.51 -2.95
CA GLN A 145 3.08 -16.50 -2.01
C GLN A 145 2.55 -16.34 -0.60
N GLN A 146 2.39 -15.11 -0.13
CA GLN A 146 1.86 -14.78 1.20
C GLN A 146 2.63 -15.45 2.36
N THR A 147 3.91 -15.76 2.14
CA THR A 147 4.79 -16.41 3.12
C THR A 147 6.15 -15.77 3.16
N VAL A 148 6.78 -15.77 4.33
CA VAL A 148 8.18 -15.39 4.53
C VAL A 148 8.96 -16.58 5.07
N ALA A 149 10.21 -16.74 4.61
CA ALA A 149 11.17 -17.67 5.23
C ALA A 149 11.47 -17.19 6.67
N ASP A 150 12.05 -17.90 7.54
CA ASP A 150 12.40 -17.50 8.92
C ASP A 150 11.23 -16.83 9.68
N GLY A 151 10.04 -17.35 9.50
CA GLY A 151 8.80 -16.75 10.00
C GLY A 151 8.44 -17.07 11.44
N ASN A 152 9.40 -17.39 12.33
CA ASN A 152 9.09 -17.61 13.75
C ASN A 152 8.60 -16.29 14.39
N GLY A 153 7.42 -16.34 15.04
CA GLY A 153 6.80 -15.16 15.63
C GLY A 153 6.20 -14.19 14.62
N LEU A 154 6.25 -12.90 14.91
CA LEU A 154 5.70 -11.82 14.08
C LEU A 154 6.80 -11.20 13.20
N VAL A 155 6.63 -11.23 11.89
CA VAL A 155 7.49 -10.53 10.92
C VAL A 155 6.70 -9.39 10.30
N VAL A 156 7.24 -8.17 10.33
CA VAL A 156 6.62 -6.99 9.71
C VAL A 156 7.53 -6.45 8.61
N LEU A 157 7.03 -6.48 7.38
CA LEU A 157 7.64 -5.80 6.24
C LEU A 157 7.04 -4.39 6.11
N TYR A 158 7.86 -3.37 5.91
CA TYR A 158 7.37 -2.00 5.79
C TYR A 158 8.28 -1.11 4.94
N THR A 159 7.76 0.05 4.54
CA THR A 159 8.49 1.08 3.80
C THR A 159 8.21 2.46 4.37
N ASP A 160 8.97 3.48 3.94
CA ASP A 160 8.73 4.88 4.26
C ASP A 160 7.66 5.54 3.37
N GLN A 161 6.90 4.76 2.62
CA GLN A 161 5.80 5.26 1.78
C GLN A 161 4.68 5.92 2.58
N CYS A 162 4.53 5.58 3.85
CA CYS A 162 3.52 6.16 4.73
C CYS A 162 4.17 6.74 5.99
N PRO A 163 3.88 7.98 6.37
CA PRO A 163 4.49 8.59 7.54
C PRO A 163 4.06 7.96 8.88
N PHE A 164 3.07 7.07 8.86
CA PHE A 164 2.64 6.37 10.07
C PHE A 164 3.43 5.10 10.35
N THR A 165 4.06 4.49 9.33
CA THR A 165 4.76 3.20 9.51
C THR A 165 5.87 3.28 10.53
N ASP A 166 6.69 4.32 10.51
CA ASP A 166 7.81 4.54 11.43
C ASP A 166 7.38 4.44 12.91
N HIS A 167 6.38 5.23 13.31
CA HIS A 167 5.88 5.22 14.69
C HIS A 167 5.34 3.84 15.12
N TYR A 168 4.55 3.20 14.25
CA TYR A 168 3.89 1.94 14.61
C TYR A 168 4.81 0.72 14.50
N THR A 169 5.94 0.82 13.81
CA THR A 169 6.97 -0.23 13.79
C THR A 169 7.96 -0.13 14.97
N GLY A 170 7.92 0.96 15.73
CA GLY A 170 8.64 1.12 17.01
C GLY A 170 7.80 0.64 18.19
N ASP A 171 7.34 1.58 19.01
CA ASP A 171 6.71 1.37 20.32
C ASP A 171 5.58 0.33 20.33
N GLU A 172 4.73 0.30 19.29
CA GLU A 172 3.59 -0.62 19.22
C GLU A 172 4.03 -2.07 19.03
N LEU A 173 5.05 -2.30 18.21
CA LEU A 173 5.59 -3.66 18.03
C LEU A 173 6.40 -4.13 19.26
N ASP A 174 7.09 -3.22 19.97
CA ASP A 174 7.75 -3.53 21.23
C ASP A 174 6.73 -3.94 22.31
N ALA A 175 5.60 -3.24 22.37
CA ALA A 175 4.51 -3.58 23.27
C ALA A 175 3.87 -4.95 22.95
N ILE A 176 3.78 -5.32 21.67
CA ILE A 176 3.32 -6.64 21.24
C ILE A 176 4.32 -7.72 21.68
N GLU A 177 5.61 -7.52 21.39
CA GLU A 177 6.69 -8.46 21.76
C GLU A 177 6.69 -8.76 23.24
N GLN A 178 6.64 -7.72 24.07
CA GLN A 178 6.62 -7.84 25.52
C GLN A 178 5.34 -8.52 26.04
N ALA A 179 4.16 -8.14 25.51
CA ALA A 179 2.89 -8.64 26.02
C ALA A 179 2.64 -10.11 25.70
N TYR A 180 3.15 -10.60 24.57
CA TYR A 180 2.89 -11.96 24.08
C TYR A 180 4.10 -12.90 24.19
N GLY A 181 5.28 -12.38 24.52
CA GLY A 181 6.52 -13.18 24.61
C GLY A 181 6.91 -13.81 23.26
N ILE A 182 6.51 -13.21 22.15
CA ILE A 182 6.83 -13.68 20.79
C ILE A 182 7.92 -12.82 20.16
N PRO A 183 8.87 -13.38 19.40
CA PRO A 183 9.85 -12.57 18.70
C PRO A 183 9.18 -11.71 17.61
N VAL A 184 9.61 -10.45 17.51
CA VAL A 184 9.13 -9.51 16.49
C VAL A 184 10.28 -9.06 15.58
N LYS A 185 10.26 -9.48 14.33
CA LYS A 185 11.24 -9.11 13.31
C LYS A 185 10.70 -7.97 12.45
N ARG A 186 11.42 -6.85 12.42
CA ARG A 186 11.11 -5.67 11.59
C ARG A 186 11.99 -5.66 10.37
N VAL A 187 11.41 -5.70 9.18
CA VAL A 187 12.14 -5.73 7.91
C VAL A 187 11.73 -4.52 7.07
N LYS A 188 12.59 -3.51 7.07
CA LYS A 188 12.39 -2.34 6.21
C LYS A 188 12.82 -2.65 4.79
N LEU A 189 11.93 -2.49 3.83
CA LEU A 189 12.24 -2.58 2.41
C LEU A 189 12.87 -1.24 2.00
N THR A 190 14.14 -1.26 1.67
CA THR A 190 14.95 -0.06 1.41
C THR A 190 15.27 0.12 -0.06
N THR A 191 15.01 -0.88 -0.89
CA THR A 191 15.21 -0.81 -2.34
C THR A 191 13.92 -1.16 -3.11
N LYS A 192 13.84 -0.67 -4.34
CA LYS A 192 12.75 -0.98 -5.26
C LYS A 192 12.65 -2.49 -5.53
N GLU A 193 13.80 -3.15 -5.72
CA GLU A 193 13.88 -4.59 -5.97
C GLU A 193 13.30 -5.40 -4.81
N GLN A 194 13.62 -5.03 -3.57
CA GLN A 194 13.03 -5.67 -2.38
C GLN A 194 11.50 -5.51 -2.37
N ALA A 195 11.00 -4.30 -2.63
CA ALA A 195 9.57 -4.04 -2.66
C ALA A 195 8.87 -4.76 -3.83
N GLN A 196 9.48 -4.80 -5.01
CA GLN A 196 8.94 -5.48 -6.19
C GLN A 196 9.01 -7.01 -6.12
N ASN A 197 9.73 -7.58 -5.16
CA ASN A 197 9.80 -9.00 -4.89
C ASN A 197 9.21 -9.38 -3.53
N ALA A 198 8.50 -8.45 -2.89
CA ALA A 198 7.86 -8.68 -1.61
C ALA A 198 6.78 -9.77 -1.70
N PRO A 199 6.61 -10.60 -0.65
CA PRO A 199 5.63 -11.70 -0.62
C PRO A 199 4.21 -11.22 -0.29
N SER A 200 3.89 -9.96 -0.52
CA SER A 200 2.56 -9.37 -0.35
C SER A 200 2.33 -8.26 -1.37
N ALA A 201 1.11 -8.13 -1.85
CA ALA A 201 0.69 -7.08 -2.78
C ALA A 201 0.71 -5.67 -2.17
N PHE A 202 0.89 -5.51 -0.86
CA PHE A 202 0.91 -4.23 -0.17
C PHE A 202 2.19 -4.06 0.65
N THR A 203 3.12 -3.26 0.14
CA THR A 203 4.49 -3.12 0.68
C THR A 203 4.65 -1.98 1.66
N THR A 204 3.65 -1.10 1.77
CA THR A 204 3.68 -0.03 2.77
C THR A 204 3.75 -0.60 4.18
N TYR A 205 2.99 -1.67 4.43
CA TYR A 205 3.01 -2.45 5.67
C TYR A 205 2.38 -3.82 5.43
N SER A 206 3.06 -4.88 5.80
CA SER A 206 2.52 -6.25 5.78
C SER A 206 3.05 -7.04 6.95
N ALA A 207 2.17 -7.70 7.69
CA ALA A 207 2.51 -8.53 8.84
C ALA A 207 2.28 -10.01 8.53
N PHE A 208 3.21 -10.83 9.02
CA PHE A 208 3.22 -12.29 8.90
C PHE A 208 3.42 -12.89 10.30
N TYR A 209 2.66 -13.93 10.60
CA TYR A 209 2.81 -14.67 11.84
C TYR A 209 3.13 -16.14 11.53
N ASN A 210 4.19 -16.66 12.15
CA ASN A 210 4.72 -18.00 11.86
C ASN A 210 4.86 -18.26 10.35
N GLY A 211 5.42 -17.28 9.64
CA GLY A 211 5.71 -17.35 8.22
C GLY A 211 4.53 -17.06 7.29
N ARG A 212 3.29 -16.90 7.77
CA ARG A 212 2.10 -16.69 6.96
C ARG A 212 1.57 -15.27 7.09
N PHE A 213 1.12 -14.69 5.98
CA PHE A 213 0.50 -13.37 5.97
C PHE A 213 -0.74 -13.33 6.87
N VAL A 214 -0.86 -12.28 7.68
CA VAL A 214 -1.99 -12.08 8.58
C VAL A 214 -2.73 -10.76 8.31
N THR A 215 -2.02 -9.68 7.98
CA THR A 215 -2.67 -8.41 7.68
C THR A 215 -1.75 -7.44 6.95
N HIS A 216 -2.33 -6.51 6.19
CA HIS A 216 -1.66 -5.32 5.66
C HIS A 216 -1.96 -4.06 6.49
N GLU A 217 -2.81 -4.16 7.49
CA GLU A 217 -3.15 -3.04 8.36
C GLU A 217 -2.02 -2.78 9.36
N ILE A 218 -1.65 -1.51 9.52
CA ILE A 218 -0.69 -1.10 10.52
C ILE A 218 -1.19 -1.55 11.90
N LEU A 219 -0.40 -2.39 12.55
CA LEU A 219 -0.72 -2.96 13.85
C LEU A 219 -0.50 -1.94 14.96
N THR A 220 -1.47 -1.87 15.86
CA THR A 220 -1.32 -1.40 17.22
C THR A 220 -1.45 -2.61 18.15
N LYS A 221 -1.04 -2.49 19.42
CA LYS A 221 -1.26 -3.57 20.40
C LYS A 221 -2.74 -4.00 20.42
N ALA A 222 -3.68 -3.04 20.46
CA ALA A 222 -5.12 -3.32 20.48
C ALA A 222 -5.64 -4.03 19.22
N LYS A 223 -5.04 -3.78 18.05
CA LYS A 223 -5.38 -4.53 16.83
C LYS A 223 -4.78 -5.92 16.85
N PHE A 224 -3.57 -6.06 17.39
CA PHE A 224 -2.93 -7.36 17.52
C PHE A 224 -3.66 -8.25 18.53
N ASP A 225 -4.19 -7.70 19.64
CA ASP A 225 -5.02 -8.44 20.60
C ASP A 225 -6.22 -9.12 19.91
N LYS A 226 -6.88 -8.40 19.00
CA LYS A 226 -7.99 -8.96 18.20
C LYS A 226 -7.53 -10.04 17.21
N LEU A 227 -6.40 -9.78 16.54
CA LEU A 227 -5.82 -10.72 15.59
C LEU A 227 -5.37 -12.01 16.30
N TRP A 228 -4.75 -11.88 17.47
CA TRP A 228 -4.25 -13.00 18.26
C TRP A 228 -5.35 -14.02 18.59
N ASN A 229 -6.51 -13.54 18.99
CA ASN A 229 -7.67 -14.41 19.27
C ASN A 229 -8.07 -15.25 18.05
N THR A 230 -8.03 -14.66 16.85
CA THR A 230 -8.35 -15.40 15.61
C THR A 230 -7.25 -16.36 15.17
N LEU A 231 -5.98 -16.07 15.49
CA LEU A 231 -4.85 -16.97 15.20
C LEU A 231 -4.86 -18.22 16.06
N GLY A 232 -5.29 -18.11 17.35
CA GLY A 232 -5.44 -19.24 18.26
C GLY A 232 -6.55 -20.21 17.83
N GLU A 233 -7.65 -19.71 17.33
CA GLU A 233 -8.79 -20.52 16.83
C GLU A 233 -8.45 -21.31 15.57
N SER A 234 -7.46 -20.88 14.79
CA SER A 234 -7.07 -21.54 13.53
C SER A 234 -6.07 -22.68 13.73
N GLN A 235 -5.60 -22.94 14.96
CA GLN A 235 -4.63 -23.99 15.29
C GLN A 235 -5.25 -25.15 16.12
N GLY A 236 -6.52 -25.11 16.42
CA GLY A 236 -7.32 -26.15 17.05
C GLY A 236 -8.25 -26.81 16.04
#